data_f6a6e10ae9f31205f1f45323d43b7fd0
#
_entry.id   f6a6e10ae9f31205f1f45323d43b7fd0
#
_cell.length_a   1.000
_cell.length_b   1.000
_cell.length_c   1.000
_cell.angle_alpha   90.00
_cell.angle_beta   90.00
_cell.angle_gamma   90.00
#
_symmetry.space_group_name_H-M   'P 1'
#
loop_
_entity.id
_entity.type
_entity.pdbx_description
1 polymer ?
#
loop_
_entity_poly.entity_id
_entity_poly.type
_entity_poly.pdbx_seq_one_letter_code
_entity_poly.pdbx_strand_id
1 'polypeptide(L)'
;MIYLDNAATSFPKPFNVGRKVIEILSEGTGTPGRGSHNTAAKALNGVQAVRKGFIDFFNLLEDFRIIFTYSATDALNMALKGFLNKGDHVVITSTEHNS
;
A
#
# COMPACT_ATOMS: atom_id res chain seq x y z
N MET A 1 -16.12 18.15 17.12
CA MET A 1 -16.32 18.00 15.66
C MET A 1 -16.68 16.55 15.38
N ILE A 2 -17.75 16.28 14.66
CA ILE A 2 -18.10 14.94 14.19
C ILE A 2 -17.51 14.79 12.78
N TYR A 3 -16.67 13.79 12.55
CA TYR A 3 -16.05 13.52 11.25
C TYR A 3 -16.66 12.25 10.65
N LEU A 4 -17.30 12.37 9.49
CA LEU A 4 -18.06 11.28 8.85
C LEU A 4 -17.45 10.83 7.51
N ASP A 5 -16.25 11.29 7.17
CA ASP A 5 -15.59 11.03 5.87
C ASP A 5 -14.35 10.11 6.00
N ASN A 6 -14.38 9.20 6.96
CA ASN A 6 -13.28 8.25 7.17
C ASN A 6 -13.06 7.29 5.98
N ALA A 7 -14.06 7.09 5.14
CA ALA A 7 -13.93 6.28 3.94
C ALA A 7 -12.99 6.92 2.91
N ALA A 8 -13.01 8.25 2.78
CA ALA A 8 -12.11 8.98 1.91
C ALA A 8 -10.70 9.10 2.52
N THR A 9 -10.62 9.49 3.79
CA THR A 9 -9.36 9.57 4.53
C THR A 9 -9.61 9.54 6.02
N SER A 10 -8.80 8.79 6.75
CA SER A 10 -8.94 8.68 8.21
C SER A 10 -8.59 10.00 8.92
N PHE A 11 -9.43 10.37 9.91
CA PHE A 11 -9.16 11.49 10.81
C PHE A 11 -9.66 11.18 12.25
N PRO A 12 -8.88 11.47 13.28
CA PRO A 12 -7.48 11.95 13.23
C PRO A 12 -6.54 10.86 12.69
N LYS A 13 -5.47 11.28 12.07
CA LYS A 13 -4.42 10.33 11.68
C LYS A 13 -3.65 9.86 12.91
N PRO A 14 -3.30 8.56 13.01
CA PRO A 14 -2.50 8.06 14.13
C PRO A 14 -1.18 8.84 14.25
N PHE A 15 -0.86 9.31 15.45
CA PHE A 15 0.32 10.12 15.72
C PHE A 15 1.62 9.48 15.21
N ASN A 16 1.73 8.15 15.35
CA ASN A 16 2.90 7.39 14.92
C ASN A 16 3.17 7.45 13.41
N VAL A 17 2.15 7.69 12.57
CA VAL A 17 2.32 7.81 11.10
C VAL A 17 3.17 9.04 10.78
N GLY A 18 2.76 10.21 11.29
CA GLY A 18 3.52 11.46 11.06
C GLY A 18 4.93 11.39 11.61
N ARG A 19 5.09 10.86 12.84
CA ARG A 19 6.40 10.65 13.44
C ARG A 19 7.30 9.77 12.58
N LYS A 20 6.79 8.66 12.07
CA LYS A 20 7.58 7.75 11.24
C LYS A 20 7.99 8.35 9.90
N VAL A 21 7.12 9.16 9.28
CA VAL A 21 7.47 9.91 8.06
C VAL A 21 8.62 10.87 8.32
N ILE A 22 8.54 11.67 9.40
CA ILE A 22 9.59 12.63 9.77
C ILE A 22 10.92 11.89 10.05
N GLU A 23 10.88 10.81 10.81
CA GLU A 23 12.05 9.97 11.10
C GLU A 23 12.75 9.52 9.80
N ILE A 24 11.99 8.91 8.88
CA ILE A 24 12.52 8.41 7.62
C ILE A 24 13.14 9.55 6.79
N LEU A 25 12.47 10.69 6.69
CA LEU A 25 12.98 11.84 5.93
C LEU A 25 14.25 12.45 6.55
N SER A 26 14.33 12.50 7.89
CA SER A 26 15.46 13.07 8.63
C SER A 26 16.71 12.21 8.56
N GLU A 27 16.55 10.89 8.51
CA GLU A 27 17.68 9.95 8.47
C GLU A 27 18.33 9.82 7.08
N GLY A 28 17.74 10.41 6.06
CA GLY A 28 18.17 10.30 4.67
C GLY A 28 17.95 8.89 4.12
N THR A 29 17.00 8.75 3.22
CA THR A 29 16.70 7.48 2.58
C THR A 29 17.36 7.36 1.22
N GLY A 30 18.01 6.23 0.97
CA GLY A 30 18.44 5.83 -0.38
C GLY A 30 17.27 5.22 -1.18
N THR A 31 17.50 4.99 -2.47
CA THR A 31 16.52 4.30 -3.31
C THR A 31 16.49 2.82 -2.97
N PRO A 32 15.33 2.25 -2.58
CA PRO A 32 15.23 0.83 -2.28
C PRO A 32 15.65 -0.04 -3.47
N GLY A 33 16.56 -0.99 -3.24
CA GLY A 33 17.00 -1.95 -4.26
C GLY A 33 17.95 -1.39 -5.32
N ARG A 34 18.37 -0.12 -5.19
CA ARG A 34 19.39 0.48 -6.07
C ARG A 34 20.54 1.04 -5.24
N GLY A 35 21.69 0.40 -5.33
CA GLY A 35 22.91 0.77 -4.62
C GLY A 35 23.24 -0.16 -3.45
N SER A 36 24.53 -0.23 -3.12
CA SER A 36 25.08 -1.10 -2.06
C SER A 36 25.40 -0.34 -0.77
N HIS A 37 24.98 0.93 -0.66
CA HIS A 37 25.24 1.75 0.52
C HIS A 37 24.17 1.56 1.61
N ASN A 38 24.53 1.84 2.86
CA ASN A 38 23.69 1.57 4.03
C ASN A 38 22.29 2.19 3.98
N THR A 39 22.14 3.40 3.42
CA THR A 39 20.84 4.07 3.33
C THR A 39 19.90 3.38 2.32
N ALA A 40 20.43 2.84 1.22
CA ALA A 40 19.64 2.04 0.28
C ALA A 40 19.21 0.71 0.90
N ALA A 41 20.11 0.03 1.62
CA ALA A 41 19.79 -1.20 2.34
C ALA A 41 18.73 -0.95 3.42
N LYS A 42 18.84 0.14 4.17
CA LYS A 42 17.84 0.55 5.19
C LYS A 42 16.47 0.80 4.56
N ALA A 43 16.41 1.51 3.44
CA ALA A 43 15.17 1.76 2.70
C ALA A 43 14.53 0.45 2.22
N LEU A 44 15.33 -0.46 1.64
CA LEU A 44 14.85 -1.77 1.18
C LEU A 44 14.30 -2.60 2.34
N ASN A 45 15.03 -2.67 3.45
CA ASN A 45 14.60 -3.40 4.65
C ASN A 45 13.28 -2.84 5.20
N GLY A 46 13.10 -1.52 5.19
CA GLY A 46 11.85 -0.88 5.57
C GLY A 46 10.67 -1.33 4.71
N VAL A 47 10.84 -1.34 3.38
CA VAL A 47 9.83 -1.82 2.43
C VAL A 47 9.50 -3.30 2.66
N GLN A 48 10.51 -4.14 2.86
CA GLN A 48 10.31 -5.58 3.12
C GLN A 48 9.62 -5.83 4.47
N ALA A 49 9.96 -5.07 5.50
CA ALA A 49 9.30 -5.17 6.81
C ALA A 49 7.80 -4.86 6.72
N VAL A 50 7.43 -3.84 5.95
CA VAL A 50 6.02 -3.50 5.72
C VAL A 50 5.30 -4.61 4.94
N ARG A 51 5.92 -5.16 3.89
CA ARG A 51 5.35 -6.30 3.15
C ARG A 51 5.10 -7.50 4.06
N LYS A 52 6.11 -7.85 4.86
CA LYS A 52 5.97 -8.93 5.84
C LYS A 52 4.86 -8.64 6.84
N GLY A 53 4.78 -7.42 7.35
CA GLY A 53 3.72 -7.00 8.26
C GLY A 53 2.31 -7.21 7.69
N PHE A 54 2.09 -6.93 6.40
CA PHE A 54 0.82 -7.20 5.74
C PHE A 54 0.54 -8.70 5.58
N ILE A 55 1.55 -9.49 5.20
CA ILE A 55 1.42 -10.95 5.09
C ILE A 55 1.01 -11.54 6.46
N ASP A 56 1.69 -11.13 7.52
CA ASP A 56 1.41 -11.59 8.88
C ASP A 56 0.01 -11.11 9.35
N PHE A 57 -0.34 -9.85 9.12
CA PHE A 57 -1.61 -9.26 9.54
C PHE A 57 -2.83 -9.94 8.89
N PHE A 58 -2.75 -10.25 7.60
CA PHE A 58 -3.81 -10.92 6.87
C PHE A 58 -3.70 -12.46 6.89
N ASN A 59 -2.72 -13.00 7.61
CA ASN A 59 -2.44 -14.44 7.66
C ASN A 59 -2.36 -15.08 6.26
N LEU A 60 -1.61 -14.43 5.35
CA LEU A 60 -1.45 -14.88 3.99
C LEU A 60 -0.41 -15.99 3.90
N LEU A 61 -0.57 -16.87 2.90
CA LEU A 61 0.42 -17.90 2.59
C LEU A 61 1.72 -17.26 2.05
N GLU A 62 2.82 -17.98 2.12
CA GLU A 62 4.16 -17.50 1.69
C GLU A 62 4.23 -17.13 0.20
N ASP A 63 3.35 -17.68 -0.63
CA ASP A 63 3.28 -17.41 -2.07
C ASP A 63 2.70 -16.04 -2.41
N PHE A 64 2.02 -15.38 -1.47
CA PHE A 64 1.46 -14.06 -1.71
C PHE A 64 2.55 -13.00 -1.85
N ARG A 65 2.28 -12.03 -2.72
CA ARG A 65 3.14 -10.86 -2.94
C ARG A 65 2.36 -9.58 -2.66
N ILE A 66 2.94 -8.71 -1.86
CA ILE A 66 2.37 -7.38 -1.58
C ILE A 66 2.96 -6.40 -2.58
N ILE A 67 2.09 -5.77 -3.37
CA ILE A 67 2.45 -4.75 -4.34
C ILE A 67 1.89 -3.42 -3.84
N PHE A 68 2.74 -2.38 -3.78
CA PHE A 68 2.32 -1.02 -3.45
C PHE A 68 1.93 -0.28 -4.72
N THR A 69 0.81 0.42 -4.65
CA THR A 69 0.28 1.27 -5.72
C THR A 69 0.08 2.70 -5.21
N TYR A 70 -0.17 3.64 -6.09
CA TYR A 70 -0.38 5.04 -5.70
C TYR A 70 -1.73 5.28 -5.02
N SER A 71 -2.73 4.44 -5.30
CA SER A 71 -4.07 4.55 -4.72
C SER A 71 -4.84 3.23 -4.81
N ALA A 72 -5.96 3.14 -4.11
CA ALA A 72 -6.92 2.04 -4.26
C ALA A 72 -7.46 1.94 -5.69
N THR A 73 -7.72 3.08 -6.35
CA THR A 73 -8.11 3.13 -7.77
C THR A 73 -7.09 2.44 -8.67
N ASP A 74 -5.81 2.75 -8.48
CA ASP A 74 -4.71 2.15 -9.24
C ASP A 74 -4.62 0.64 -8.99
N ALA A 75 -4.71 0.23 -7.71
CA ALA A 75 -4.70 -1.18 -7.33
C ALA A 75 -5.87 -1.98 -7.95
N LEU A 76 -7.09 -1.43 -7.89
CA LEU A 76 -8.28 -2.06 -8.48
C LEU A 76 -8.17 -2.18 -10.00
N ASN A 77 -7.76 -1.10 -10.68
CA ASN A 77 -7.55 -1.13 -12.12
C ASN A 77 -6.45 -2.11 -12.54
N MET A 78 -5.36 -2.19 -11.79
CA MET A 78 -4.29 -3.15 -12.04
C MET A 78 -4.81 -4.59 -11.88
N ALA A 79 -5.55 -4.88 -10.82
CA ALA A 79 -6.11 -6.20 -10.57
C ALA A 79 -7.13 -6.58 -11.66
N LEU A 80 -8.09 -5.71 -11.96
CA LEU A 80 -9.13 -5.99 -12.96
C LEU A 80 -8.54 -6.18 -14.35
N LYS A 81 -7.67 -5.28 -14.80
CA LYS A 81 -7.05 -5.34 -16.13
C LYS A 81 -6.04 -6.50 -16.27
N GLY A 82 -5.44 -6.93 -15.16
CA GLY A 82 -4.52 -8.06 -15.16
C GLY A 82 -5.20 -9.42 -15.07
N PHE A 83 -6.43 -9.49 -14.55
CA PHE A 83 -7.16 -10.73 -14.30
C PHE A 83 -8.22 -11.02 -15.35
N LEU A 84 -8.94 -9.99 -15.83
CA LEU A 84 -10.07 -10.14 -16.73
C LEU A 84 -9.64 -10.28 -18.19
N ASN A 85 -10.32 -11.14 -18.90
CA ASN A 85 -10.17 -11.35 -20.34
C ASN A 85 -11.42 -10.90 -21.09
N LYS A 86 -11.29 -10.70 -22.41
CA LYS A 86 -12.43 -10.38 -23.27
C LYS A 86 -13.45 -11.50 -23.23
N GLY A 87 -14.68 -11.19 -22.82
CA GLY A 87 -15.78 -12.12 -22.70
C GLY A 87 -16.05 -12.63 -21.28
N ASP A 88 -15.22 -12.27 -20.30
CA ASP A 88 -15.49 -12.58 -18.91
C ASP A 88 -16.72 -11.80 -18.38
N HIS A 89 -17.44 -12.43 -17.46
CA HIS A 89 -18.57 -11.82 -16.78
C HIS A 89 -18.12 -11.23 -15.45
N VAL A 90 -18.45 -9.96 -15.23
CA VAL A 90 -18.18 -9.25 -13.97
C VAL A 90 -19.53 -8.86 -13.34
N VAL A 91 -19.72 -9.23 -12.09
CA VAL A 91 -20.88 -8.82 -11.29
C VAL A 91 -20.47 -7.69 -10.37
N ILE A 92 -21.17 -6.58 -10.44
CA ILE A 92 -20.95 -5.40 -9.61
C ILE A 92 -22.25 -4.96 -8.95
N THR A 93 -22.18 -4.17 -7.90
CA THR A 93 -23.37 -3.50 -7.34
C THR A 93 -23.65 -2.18 -8.07
N SER A 94 -24.88 -1.66 -7.93
CA SER A 94 -25.22 -0.36 -8.53
C SER A 94 -24.65 0.84 -7.78
N THR A 95 -24.02 0.59 -6.63
CA THR A 95 -23.47 1.61 -5.72
C THR A 95 -21.96 1.59 -5.63
N GLU A 96 -21.28 0.97 -6.60
CA GLU A 96 -19.83 0.93 -6.63
C GLU A 96 -19.22 2.32 -6.77
N HIS A 97 -18.00 2.47 -6.24
CA HIS A 97 -17.21 3.65 -6.43
C HIS A 97 -16.71 3.71 -7.89
N ASN A 98 -16.51 4.91 -8.42
CA ASN A 98 -16.06 5.15 -9.82
C ASN A 98 -14.58 4.81 -10.08
N SER A 99 -13.91 4.12 -9.20
CA SER A 99 -12.48 3.73 -9.30
C SER A 99 -12.18 2.79 -10.44
#